data_b5357b6b9936d50716f57611d4058e62
#
_entry.id   b5357b6b9936d50716f57611d4058e62
#
_cell.length_a   1.000
_cell.length_b   1.000
_cell.length_c   1.000
_cell.angle_alpha   90.00
_cell.angle_beta   90.00
_cell.angle_gamma   90.00
#
_symmetry.space_group_name_H-M   'P 1'
#
loop_
_entity.id
_entity.type
_entity.pdbx_description
1 polymer ?
#
loop_
_entity_poly.entity_id
_entity_poly.type
_entity_poly.pdbx_seq_one_letter_code
_entity_poly.pdbx_strand_id
1 'polypeptide(L)'
;MFKLYYYYSEGCGSCKGYKEVTDKITQELKMDASYIDIATGIPTHHLDGVPTIAINDSQGKTIYKHVGNLPYDSIIKDIKEAIGYDK
;
A
#
# COMPACT_ATOMS: atom_id res chain seq x y z
N MET A 1 -7.82 -13.00 -5.45
CA MET A 1 -6.49 -12.42 -5.55
C MET A 1 -6.51 -10.97 -5.06
N PHE A 2 -5.49 -10.57 -4.35
CA PHE A 2 -5.42 -9.22 -3.78
C PHE A 2 -4.46 -8.37 -4.57
N LYS A 3 -4.68 -7.05 -4.55
CA LYS A 3 -3.81 -6.11 -5.22
C LYS A 3 -3.47 -4.97 -4.27
N LEU A 4 -2.19 -4.57 -4.25
CA LEU A 4 -1.71 -3.47 -3.43
C LEU A 4 -1.60 -2.21 -4.28
N TYR A 5 -2.06 -1.09 -3.73
CA TYR A 5 -1.88 0.23 -4.32
C TYR A 5 -1.02 1.06 -3.38
N TYR A 6 0.06 1.61 -3.91
CA TYR A 6 0.96 2.47 -3.15
C TYR A 6 0.91 3.88 -3.73
N TYR A 7 0.39 4.80 -2.95
CA TYR A 7 0.24 6.20 -3.36
C TYR A 7 1.38 7.01 -2.76
N TYR A 8 2.06 7.78 -3.58
CA TYR A 8 3.22 8.56 -3.16
C TYR A 8 3.30 9.87 -3.93
N SER A 9 4.24 10.76 -3.52
CA SER A 9 4.56 11.94 -4.30
C SER A 9 6.07 12.13 -4.29
N GLU A 10 6.60 12.78 -5.33
CA GLU A 10 8.04 13.02 -5.44
C GLU A 10 8.55 13.94 -4.33
N GLY A 11 7.70 14.84 -3.85
CA GLY A 11 8.07 15.74 -2.76
C GLY A 11 8.04 15.10 -1.39
N CYS A 12 7.63 13.84 -1.31
CA CYS A 12 7.52 13.13 -0.05
C CYS A 12 8.83 12.42 0.27
N GLY A 13 9.61 12.98 1.19
CA GLY A 13 10.90 12.39 1.56
C GLY A 13 10.78 10.99 2.14
N SER A 14 9.73 10.73 2.92
CA SER A 14 9.54 9.43 3.53
C SER A 14 9.02 8.38 2.55
N CYS A 15 8.45 8.80 1.41
CA CYS A 15 7.93 7.85 0.44
C CYS A 15 9.04 7.05 -0.24
N LYS A 16 10.21 7.64 -0.42
CA LYS A 16 11.31 6.96 -1.12
C LYS A 16 11.75 5.68 -0.42
N GLY A 17 11.94 5.73 0.89
CA GLY A 17 12.32 4.54 1.65
C GLY A 17 11.18 3.54 1.77
N TYR A 18 9.97 4.04 1.79
CA TYR A 18 8.81 3.19 1.98
C TYR A 18 8.48 2.35 0.75
N LYS A 19 8.95 2.76 -0.42
CA LYS A 19 8.79 1.95 -1.62
C LYS A 19 9.47 0.59 -1.46
N GLU A 20 10.64 0.56 -0.82
CA GLU A 20 11.33 -0.70 -0.58
C GLU A 20 10.53 -1.62 0.34
N VAL A 21 9.88 -1.04 1.35
CA VAL A 21 9.00 -1.79 2.24
C VAL A 21 7.84 -2.39 1.45
N THR A 22 7.25 -1.59 0.55
CA THR A 22 6.15 -2.05 -0.29
C THR A 22 6.59 -3.18 -1.21
N ASP A 23 7.78 -3.07 -1.81
CA ASP A 23 8.32 -4.14 -2.67
C ASP A 23 8.47 -5.44 -1.90
N LYS A 24 8.97 -5.37 -0.68
CA LYS A 24 9.10 -6.56 0.16
C LYS A 24 7.75 -7.20 0.47
N ILE A 25 6.74 -6.38 0.75
CA ILE A 25 5.40 -6.87 1.04
C ILE A 25 4.84 -7.65 -0.15
N THR A 26 4.94 -7.07 -1.34
CA THR A 26 4.39 -7.71 -2.53
C THR A 26 5.12 -8.99 -2.89
N GLN A 27 6.43 -9.04 -2.66
CA GLN A 27 7.20 -10.27 -2.88
C GLN A 27 6.82 -11.34 -1.86
N GLU A 28 6.69 -10.96 -0.60
CA GLU A 28 6.36 -11.91 0.47
C GLU A 28 4.98 -12.50 0.28
N LEU A 29 4.01 -11.68 -0.07
CA LEU A 29 2.61 -12.10 -0.18
C LEU A 29 2.22 -12.48 -1.60
N LYS A 30 3.14 -12.35 -2.56
CA LYS A 30 2.94 -12.71 -3.97
C LYS A 30 1.69 -12.06 -4.56
N MET A 31 1.54 -10.77 -4.33
CA MET A 31 0.41 -10.02 -4.87
C MET A 31 0.90 -8.95 -5.84
N ASP A 32 0.03 -8.55 -6.76
CA ASP A 32 0.32 -7.46 -7.69
C ASP A 32 0.34 -6.13 -6.96
N ALA A 33 1.14 -5.21 -7.47
CA ALA A 33 1.22 -3.86 -6.91
C ALA A 33 1.17 -2.83 -8.02
N SER A 34 0.53 -1.69 -7.71
CA SER A 34 0.57 -0.50 -8.55
C SER A 34 1.14 0.65 -7.74
N TYR A 35 2.13 1.33 -8.31
CA TYR A 35 2.73 2.50 -7.69
C TYR A 35 2.15 3.74 -8.37
N ILE A 36 1.50 4.59 -7.61
CA ILE A 36 0.73 5.71 -8.13
C ILE A 36 1.30 7.01 -7.60
N ASP A 37 1.83 7.84 -8.50
CA ASP A 37 2.29 9.18 -8.15
C ASP A 37 1.09 10.12 -8.17
N ILE A 38 0.73 10.65 -7.00
CA ILE A 38 -0.46 11.50 -6.90
C ILE A 38 -0.33 12.82 -7.63
N ALA A 39 0.89 13.20 -8.03
CA ALA A 39 1.12 14.42 -8.80
C ALA A 39 0.72 14.29 -10.27
N THR A 40 0.39 13.09 -10.75
CA THR A 40 0.08 12.85 -12.15
C THR A 40 -1.40 12.98 -12.49
N GLY A 41 -2.19 13.61 -11.64
CA GLY A 41 -3.58 13.90 -11.93
C GLY A 41 -4.59 12.85 -11.49
N ILE A 42 -4.15 11.87 -10.73
CA ILE A 42 -5.06 10.86 -10.17
C ILE A 42 -5.94 11.50 -9.11
N PRO A 43 -7.26 11.21 -9.08
CA PRO A 43 -8.11 11.75 -8.03
C PRO A 43 -7.61 11.30 -6.66
N THR A 44 -7.33 12.27 -5.79
CA THR A 44 -6.78 11.99 -4.48
C THR A 44 -7.67 12.47 -3.33
N HIS A 45 -8.89 12.86 -3.65
CA HIS A 45 -9.82 13.40 -2.65
C HIS A 45 -10.13 12.41 -1.52
N HIS A 46 -9.85 11.13 -1.73
CA HIS A 46 -10.06 10.10 -0.72
C HIS A 46 -8.78 9.76 0.06
N LEU A 47 -7.67 10.45 -0.23
CA LEU A 47 -6.40 10.21 0.45
C LEU A 47 -6.18 11.26 1.53
N ASP A 48 -5.79 10.79 2.71
CA ASP A 48 -5.49 11.67 3.83
C ASP A 48 -4.03 12.09 3.89
N GLY A 49 -3.21 11.53 3.02
CA GLY A 49 -1.79 11.87 2.97
C GLY A 49 -1.00 10.82 2.21
N VAL A 50 0.32 11.00 2.17
CA VAL A 50 1.23 10.06 1.55
C VAL A 50 2.39 9.79 2.52
N PRO A 51 3.00 8.61 2.46
CA PRO A 51 2.59 7.46 1.65
C PRO A 51 1.31 6.80 2.14
N THR A 52 0.55 6.23 1.23
CA THR A 52 -0.66 5.47 1.57
C THR A 52 -0.57 4.10 0.91
N ILE A 53 -0.85 3.05 1.67
CA ILE A 53 -0.95 1.69 1.15
C ILE A 53 -2.41 1.26 1.27
N ALA A 54 -2.95 0.74 0.18
CA ALA A 54 -4.31 0.18 0.17
C ALA A 54 -4.27 -1.20 -0.47
N ILE A 55 -5.05 -2.12 0.09
CA ILE A 55 -5.16 -3.48 -0.44
C ILE A 55 -6.60 -3.68 -0.89
N ASN A 56 -6.78 -4.08 -2.14
CA ASN A 56 -8.10 -4.38 -2.68
C ASN A 56 -8.24 -5.88 -2.90
N ASP A 57 -9.45 -6.37 -2.74
CA ASP A 57 -9.76 -7.78 -3.04
C ASP A 57 -10.04 -7.96 -4.53
N SER A 58 -10.39 -9.18 -4.94
CA SER A 58 -10.63 -9.51 -6.34
C SER A 58 -11.84 -8.78 -6.93
N GLN A 59 -12.69 -8.22 -6.11
CA GLN A 59 -13.85 -7.47 -6.55
C GLN A 59 -13.60 -5.96 -6.58
N GLY A 60 -12.38 -5.55 -6.27
CA GLY A 60 -12.01 -4.14 -6.26
C GLY A 60 -12.35 -3.41 -4.97
N LYS A 61 -12.79 -4.13 -3.96
CA LYS A 61 -13.12 -3.52 -2.67
C LYS A 61 -11.87 -3.35 -1.83
N THR A 62 -11.68 -2.17 -1.25
CA THR A 62 -10.56 -1.90 -0.36
C THR A 62 -10.82 -2.54 1.01
N ILE A 63 -9.95 -3.48 1.38
CA ILE A 63 -10.07 -4.22 2.64
C ILE A 63 -9.07 -3.75 3.69
N TYR A 64 -8.07 -2.97 3.27
CA TYR A 64 -7.07 -2.44 4.19
C TYR A 64 -6.51 -1.15 3.63
N LYS A 65 -6.28 -0.17 4.50
CA LYS A 65 -5.69 1.11 4.11
C LYS A 65 -4.89 1.66 5.29
N HIS A 66 -3.69 2.13 5.01
CA HIS A 66 -2.86 2.78 6.03
C HIS A 66 -2.20 4.02 5.44
N VAL A 67 -2.25 5.12 6.18
CA VAL A 67 -1.62 6.38 5.80
C VAL A 67 -0.42 6.60 6.72
N GLY A 68 0.73 6.92 6.12
CA GLY A 68 1.96 7.16 6.86
C GLY A 68 2.89 5.96 6.84
N ASN A 69 4.07 6.13 7.44
CA ASN A 69 5.08 5.07 7.48
C ASN A 69 4.86 4.14 8.66
N LEU A 70 4.84 2.85 8.37
CA LEU A 70 4.93 1.80 9.39
C LEU A 70 6.15 0.94 9.08
N PRO A 71 6.87 0.44 10.09
CA PRO A 71 7.94 -0.52 9.84
C PRO A 71 7.40 -1.75 9.12
N TYR A 72 8.27 -2.39 8.34
CA TYR A 72 7.87 -3.56 7.55
C TYR A 72 7.18 -4.62 8.42
N ASP A 73 7.76 -4.93 9.59
CA ASP A 73 7.20 -5.97 10.45
C ASP A 73 5.79 -5.66 10.91
N SER A 74 5.48 -4.39 11.15
CA SER A 74 4.16 -3.99 11.59
C SER A 74 3.16 -4.01 10.45
N ILE A 75 3.53 -3.44 9.30
CA ILE A 75 2.61 -3.34 8.17
C ILE A 75 2.31 -4.71 7.56
N ILE A 76 3.31 -5.60 7.48
CA ILE A 76 3.09 -6.93 6.93
C ILE A 76 2.14 -7.75 7.81
N LYS A 77 2.25 -7.58 9.12
CA LYS A 77 1.35 -8.25 10.05
C LYS A 77 -0.08 -7.78 9.86
N ASP A 78 -0.28 -6.46 9.75
CA ASP A 78 -1.61 -5.89 9.56
C ASP A 78 -2.23 -6.37 8.24
N ILE A 79 -1.43 -6.40 7.18
CA ILE A 79 -1.93 -6.84 5.88
C ILE A 79 -2.30 -8.32 5.91
N LYS A 80 -1.46 -9.15 6.53
CA LYS A 80 -1.76 -10.58 6.65
C LYS A 80 -3.07 -10.82 7.39
N GLU A 81 -3.31 -10.06 8.44
CA GLU A 81 -4.57 -10.15 9.17
C GLU A 81 -5.76 -9.74 8.29
N ALA A 82 -5.59 -8.66 7.52
CA ALA A 82 -6.66 -8.15 6.68
C ALA A 82 -7.05 -9.12 5.57
N ILE A 83 -6.07 -9.81 4.98
CA ILE A 83 -6.32 -10.74 3.87
C ILE A 83 -6.57 -12.18 4.34
N GLY A 84 -6.43 -12.44 5.63
CA GLY A 84 -6.62 -13.79 6.16
C GLY A 84 -5.51 -14.75 5.78
N TYR A 85 -4.29 -14.24 5.61
CA TYR A 85 -3.17 -15.01 5.07
C TYR A 85 -2.83 -16.26 5.88
N ASP A 86 -2.98 -16.18 7.20
CA ASP A 86 -2.61 -17.27 8.11
C ASP A 86 -3.76 -18.23 8.41
N LYS A 87 -4.84 -18.15 7.66
CA LYS A 87 -6.00 -19.02 7.86
C LYS A 87 -6.04 -20.18 6.89
#